data_0cbb244edf68be561729c86f03bfac05
#
_entry.id   0cbb244edf68be561729c86f03bfac05
#
_cell.length_a   1.000
_cell.length_b   1.000
_cell.length_c   1.000
_cell.angle_alpha   90.00
_cell.angle_beta   90.00
_cell.angle_gamma   90.00
#
_symmetry.space_group_name_H-M   'P 1'
#
loop_
_entity.id
_entity.type
_entity.pdbx_description
1 polymer ?
#
loop_
_entity_poly.entity_id
_entity_poly.type
_entity_poly.pdbx_seq_one_letter_code
_entity_poly.pdbx_strand_id
1 'polypeptide(L)'
;NIVIIFMDDLGYGDISNFGAINYKTPNIDKMVNEGMLFTNFYSAQAVCSASRAGLLTGTYPNRIGISGALMPYSKHGLHDDEITIAEMLKEKGYATGIFGKWHLGHQKKFLPNNHGFDTYLGIPYSNDMWPVDFDGNQISDTSNWKKKTYPQLPLIQDFEKVKEIKTLEDQSILTTLYTEKSVEFINENKDRPFFLYLPHSMPHVPIAVSDKFLGKSKQGLYGDLMMEIDWSVGEIIKSIESNNLSENTLIIFTSDNGPWLNFGNHAGSTGGLREGKGTSFEGGQRVPTVMMWSGVIPEGKIANQLSSTIDILPTIAHVTGGKLPEHKIDGVNIFDILKGTEKEPRDHFY
;
A
#
# COMPACT_ATOMS: atom_id res chain seq x y z
N ASN A 1 3.33 -13.30 -12.35
CA ASN A 1 2.36 -12.63 -11.45
C ASN A 1 3.02 -11.46 -10.75
N ILE A 2 2.22 -10.49 -10.35
CA ILE A 2 2.67 -9.32 -9.59
C ILE A 2 1.75 -9.15 -8.37
N VAL A 3 2.36 -9.00 -7.19
CA VAL A 3 1.65 -8.72 -5.94
C VAL A 3 2.28 -7.48 -5.31
N ILE A 4 1.48 -6.47 -5.02
CA ILE A 4 1.91 -5.28 -4.28
C ILE A 4 1.11 -5.22 -2.98
N ILE A 5 1.78 -5.37 -1.85
CA ILE A 5 1.23 -5.17 -0.50
C ILE A 5 1.64 -3.76 -0.07
N PHE A 6 0.67 -2.86 0.02
CA PHE A 6 0.91 -1.43 0.20
C PHE A 6 0.28 -0.93 1.49
N MET A 7 1.11 -0.44 2.39
CA MET A 7 0.66 -0.02 3.71
C MET A 7 0.27 1.46 3.73
N ASP A 8 -0.51 1.86 4.72
CA ASP A 8 -0.99 3.22 4.93
C ASP A 8 -0.37 3.78 6.21
N ASP A 9 0.51 4.79 6.10
CA ASP A 9 1.24 5.40 7.22
C ASP A 9 2.24 4.47 7.95
N LEU A 10 2.75 3.43 7.31
CA LEU A 10 3.76 2.55 7.94
C LEU A 10 5.11 3.23 8.00
N GLY A 11 5.66 3.36 9.19
CA GLY A 11 6.97 3.98 9.41
C GLY A 11 8.15 3.10 9.02
N TYR A 12 9.27 3.75 8.68
CA TYR A 12 10.52 3.06 8.34
C TYR A 12 10.96 2.07 9.43
N GLY A 13 10.79 2.45 10.71
CA GLY A 13 11.18 1.63 11.86
C GLY A 13 10.16 0.58 12.30
N ASP A 14 9.09 0.34 11.55
CA ASP A 14 7.98 -0.53 11.98
C ASP A 14 8.12 -2.00 11.59
N ILE A 15 9.18 -2.38 10.90
CA ILE A 15 9.50 -3.79 10.63
C ILE A 15 10.70 -4.25 11.46
N SER A 16 10.79 -5.54 11.78
CA SER A 16 11.85 -6.09 12.63
C SER A 16 13.26 -5.72 12.14
N ASN A 17 13.49 -5.75 10.82
CA ASN A 17 14.78 -5.47 10.20
C ASN A 17 15.23 -4.00 10.33
N PHE A 18 14.31 -3.08 10.59
CA PHE A 18 14.58 -1.66 10.81
C PHE A 18 14.39 -1.21 12.27
N GLY A 19 14.24 -2.18 13.20
CA GLY A 19 14.31 -1.91 14.64
C GLY A 19 12.98 -1.85 15.37
N ALA A 20 11.90 -2.44 14.83
CA ALA A 20 10.65 -2.60 15.54
C ALA A 20 10.85 -3.26 16.91
N ILE A 21 10.25 -2.67 17.94
CA ILE A 21 10.39 -3.11 19.32
C ILE A 21 9.04 -3.62 19.86
N ASN A 22 9.10 -4.61 20.78
CA ASN A 22 7.95 -5.15 21.51
C ASN A 22 6.93 -5.92 20.65
N TYR A 23 7.19 -6.15 19.37
CA TYR A 23 6.52 -7.09 18.48
C TYR A 23 7.51 -7.61 17.43
N LYS A 24 7.10 -8.58 16.63
CA LYS A 24 7.91 -9.18 15.57
C LYS A 24 7.10 -9.27 14.28
N THR A 25 7.82 -9.21 13.15
CA THR A 25 7.28 -9.33 11.79
C THR A 25 7.92 -10.51 11.04
N PRO A 26 7.72 -11.76 11.51
CA PRO A 26 8.44 -12.92 10.99
C PRO A 26 8.17 -13.23 9.51
N ASN A 27 6.98 -12.89 8.99
CA ASN A 27 6.66 -13.11 7.58
C ASN A 27 7.31 -12.05 6.68
N ILE A 28 7.39 -10.81 7.13
CA ILE A 28 8.17 -9.77 6.47
C ILE A 28 9.66 -10.08 6.56
N ASP A 29 10.15 -10.60 7.71
CA ASP A 29 11.52 -11.07 7.88
C ASP A 29 11.85 -12.23 6.90
N LYS A 30 10.88 -13.13 6.63
CA LYS A 30 11.01 -14.16 5.59
C LYS A 30 11.20 -13.53 4.22
N MET A 31 10.39 -12.51 3.85
CA MET A 31 10.59 -11.80 2.58
C MET A 31 11.98 -11.16 2.47
N VAL A 32 12.51 -10.61 3.57
CA VAL A 32 13.88 -10.05 3.59
C VAL A 32 14.93 -11.14 3.37
N ASN A 33 14.78 -12.28 4.03
CA ASN A 33 15.73 -13.38 3.94
C ASN A 33 15.73 -14.06 2.57
N GLU A 34 14.57 -14.18 1.93
CA GLU A 34 14.36 -14.82 0.63
C GLU A 34 14.34 -13.84 -0.54
N GLY A 35 14.58 -12.55 -0.28
CA GLY A 35 14.53 -11.48 -1.26
C GLY A 35 15.52 -10.36 -0.99
N MET A 36 15.09 -9.12 -1.18
CA MET A 36 15.90 -7.92 -1.09
C MET A 36 15.25 -6.85 -0.22
N LEU A 37 16.01 -6.35 0.76
CA LEU A 37 15.64 -5.21 1.60
C LEU A 37 16.20 -3.92 1.01
N PHE A 38 15.35 -2.92 0.80
CA PHE A 38 15.76 -1.59 0.34
C PHE A 38 15.93 -0.64 1.52
N THR A 39 17.10 -0.02 1.64
CA THR A 39 17.38 0.96 2.69
C THR A 39 17.10 2.40 2.26
N ASN A 40 17.09 2.67 0.95
CA ASN A 40 16.88 4.01 0.36
C ASN A 40 15.71 3.99 -0.64
N PHE A 41 14.52 3.65 -0.14
CA PHE A 41 13.30 3.62 -0.95
C PHE A 41 12.33 4.71 -0.50
N TYR A 42 11.85 5.51 -1.45
CA TYR A 42 11.07 6.72 -1.17
C TYR A 42 9.68 6.68 -1.79
N SER A 43 8.69 7.14 -1.04
CA SER A 43 7.36 7.42 -1.59
C SER A 43 7.39 8.67 -2.49
N ALA A 44 6.50 8.72 -3.47
CA ALA A 44 6.43 9.85 -4.41
C ALA A 44 6.03 11.18 -3.75
N GLN A 45 5.30 11.12 -2.66
CA GLN A 45 4.97 12.25 -1.79
C GLN A 45 4.61 11.70 -0.40
N ALA A 46 4.88 12.44 0.66
CA ALA A 46 4.61 12.02 2.04
C ALA A 46 3.11 12.11 2.43
N VAL A 47 2.18 11.84 1.51
CA VAL A 47 0.72 11.89 1.72
C VAL A 47 0.00 10.87 0.83
N CYS A 48 -0.97 10.16 1.39
CA CYS A 48 -1.65 8.98 0.84
C CYS A 48 -2.07 9.07 -0.64
N SER A 49 -3.02 9.97 -1.03
CA SER A 49 -3.54 9.98 -2.41
C SER A 49 -2.45 10.26 -3.43
N ALA A 50 -1.60 11.24 -3.13
CA ALA A 50 -0.50 11.62 -4.00
C ALA A 50 0.50 10.46 -4.18
N SER A 51 0.91 9.80 -3.09
CA SER A 51 1.82 8.65 -3.16
C SER A 51 1.20 7.49 -3.94
N ARG A 52 -0.09 7.18 -3.70
CA ARG A 52 -0.83 6.10 -4.40
C ARG A 52 -0.93 6.37 -5.91
N ALA A 53 -1.19 7.63 -6.29
CA ALA A 53 -1.18 8.04 -7.69
C ALA A 53 0.21 7.83 -8.31
N GLY A 54 1.27 8.26 -7.63
CA GLY A 54 2.65 8.07 -8.09
C GLY A 54 3.03 6.60 -8.28
N LEU A 55 2.70 5.74 -7.32
CA LEU A 55 2.92 4.29 -7.42
C LEU A 55 2.27 3.71 -8.68
N LEU A 56 0.98 3.99 -8.88
CA LEU A 56 0.20 3.34 -9.94
C LEU A 56 0.52 3.86 -11.34
N THR A 57 0.98 5.12 -11.47
CA THR A 57 1.22 5.77 -12.76
C THR A 57 2.70 5.96 -13.11
N GLY A 58 3.61 5.71 -12.18
CA GLY A 58 5.05 5.95 -12.38
C GLY A 58 5.43 7.43 -12.52
N THR A 59 4.56 8.34 -12.09
CA THR A 59 4.67 9.78 -12.35
C THR A 59 4.60 10.58 -11.04
N TYR A 60 5.37 11.66 -10.91
CA TYR A 60 5.23 12.55 -9.76
C TYR A 60 3.80 13.08 -9.67
N PRO A 61 3.15 12.97 -8.51
CA PRO A 61 1.71 13.25 -8.36
C PRO A 61 1.32 14.68 -8.69
N ASN A 62 2.21 15.65 -8.51
CA ASN A 62 1.98 17.04 -8.90
C ASN A 62 1.83 17.22 -10.42
N ARG A 63 2.45 16.37 -11.23
CA ARG A 63 2.33 16.38 -12.71
C ARG A 63 0.94 15.96 -13.17
N ILE A 64 0.31 15.04 -12.44
CA ILE A 64 -1.02 14.52 -12.75
C ILE A 64 -2.14 15.18 -11.94
N GLY A 65 -1.84 16.33 -11.28
CA GLY A 65 -2.83 17.15 -10.58
C GLY A 65 -3.37 16.56 -9.27
N ILE A 66 -2.68 15.54 -8.71
CA ILE A 66 -3.03 14.99 -7.39
C ILE A 66 -1.91 15.35 -6.41
N SER A 67 -2.18 16.30 -5.51
CA SER A 67 -1.29 16.66 -4.43
C SER A 67 -2.02 16.60 -3.09
N GLY A 68 -1.41 15.96 -2.08
CA GLY A 68 -2.06 15.75 -0.78
C GLY A 68 -3.08 14.60 -0.78
N ALA A 69 -4.07 14.67 0.11
CA ALA A 69 -5.12 13.67 0.28
C ALA A 69 -6.46 14.14 -0.32
N LEU A 70 -7.11 13.28 -1.09
CA LEU A 70 -8.45 13.53 -1.62
C LEU A 70 -9.50 13.32 -0.52
N MET A 71 -10.38 14.30 -0.34
CA MET A 71 -11.43 14.27 0.69
C MET A 71 -12.73 13.65 0.16
N PRO A 72 -13.67 13.20 1.04
CA PRO A 72 -14.96 12.66 0.61
C PRO A 72 -15.84 13.61 -0.18
N TYR A 73 -15.50 14.89 -0.22
CA TYR A 73 -16.17 15.92 -1.02
C TYR A 73 -15.36 16.36 -2.26
N SER A 74 -14.20 15.77 -2.51
CA SER A 74 -13.38 16.09 -3.69
C SER A 74 -14.11 15.74 -4.98
N LYS A 75 -14.12 16.67 -5.93
CA LYS A 75 -14.81 16.51 -7.22
C LYS A 75 -13.91 15.91 -8.30
N HIS A 76 -12.61 15.73 -8.01
CA HIS A 76 -11.61 15.18 -8.89
C HIS A 76 -11.05 13.88 -8.30
N GLY A 77 -10.38 13.11 -9.12
CA GLY A 77 -9.69 11.87 -8.82
C GLY A 77 -8.65 11.60 -9.89
N LEU A 78 -8.16 10.37 -9.96
CA LEU A 78 -7.25 9.95 -11.02
C LEU A 78 -7.93 10.13 -12.38
N HIS A 79 -7.25 10.78 -13.31
CA HIS A 79 -7.81 11.08 -14.63
C HIS A 79 -7.70 9.86 -15.55
N ASP A 80 -8.66 9.70 -16.45
CA ASP A 80 -8.73 8.56 -17.38
C ASP A 80 -7.56 8.53 -18.40
N ASP A 81 -6.84 9.65 -18.59
CA ASP A 81 -5.63 9.71 -19.42
C ASP A 81 -4.38 9.12 -18.75
N GLU A 82 -4.44 8.89 -17.43
CA GLU A 82 -3.35 8.32 -16.67
C GLU A 82 -3.41 6.78 -16.71
N ILE A 83 -2.40 6.18 -17.32
CA ILE A 83 -2.33 4.71 -17.43
C ILE A 83 -1.74 4.15 -16.12
N THR A 84 -2.51 3.30 -15.47
CA THR A 84 -2.10 2.59 -14.26
C THR A 84 -1.36 1.28 -14.56
N ILE A 85 -0.69 0.75 -13.54
CA ILE A 85 -0.12 -0.61 -13.58
C ILE A 85 -1.21 -1.64 -13.97
N ALA A 86 -2.44 -1.48 -13.45
CA ALA A 86 -3.53 -2.41 -13.73
C ALA A 86 -3.98 -2.35 -15.20
N GLU A 87 -4.15 -1.16 -15.78
CA GLU A 87 -4.50 -0.98 -17.19
C GLU A 87 -3.44 -1.58 -18.10
N MET A 88 -2.16 -1.26 -17.83
CA MET A 88 -1.03 -1.80 -18.59
C MET A 88 -0.98 -3.34 -18.56
N LEU A 89 -1.20 -3.94 -17.39
CA LEU A 89 -1.18 -5.39 -17.24
C LEU A 89 -2.42 -6.07 -17.81
N LYS A 90 -3.57 -5.41 -17.77
CA LYS A 90 -4.82 -5.89 -18.38
C LYS A 90 -4.67 -6.04 -19.91
N GLU A 91 -3.97 -5.12 -20.56
CA GLU A 91 -3.62 -5.27 -22.00
C GLU A 91 -2.74 -6.50 -22.29
N LYS A 92 -2.02 -7.00 -21.29
CA LYS A 92 -1.22 -8.22 -21.35
C LYS A 92 -1.98 -9.48 -20.94
N GLY A 93 -3.29 -9.38 -20.69
CA GLY A 93 -4.15 -10.51 -20.32
C GLY A 93 -4.07 -10.90 -18.84
N TYR A 94 -3.54 -10.04 -17.97
CA TYR A 94 -3.55 -10.29 -16.54
C TYR A 94 -4.96 -10.13 -15.96
N ALA A 95 -5.35 -11.03 -15.06
CA ALA A 95 -6.43 -10.76 -14.14
C ALA A 95 -5.98 -9.70 -13.13
N THR A 96 -6.83 -8.73 -12.80
CA THR A 96 -6.45 -7.59 -11.96
C THR A 96 -7.40 -7.43 -10.78
N GLY A 97 -6.86 -7.47 -9.56
CA GLY A 97 -7.66 -7.34 -8.33
C GLY A 97 -7.08 -6.31 -7.37
N ILE A 98 -7.96 -5.57 -6.71
CA ILE A 98 -7.60 -4.65 -5.63
C ILE A 98 -8.49 -4.91 -4.41
N PHE A 99 -7.86 -5.10 -3.25
CA PHE A 99 -8.55 -5.30 -1.98
C PHE A 99 -7.96 -4.36 -0.93
N GLY A 100 -8.68 -3.28 -0.61
CA GLY A 100 -8.23 -2.27 0.35
C GLY A 100 -8.59 -0.83 0.01
N LYS A 101 -7.77 0.11 0.48
CA LYS A 101 -7.96 1.56 0.33
C LYS A 101 -7.55 2.05 -1.05
N TRP A 102 -8.50 2.62 -1.81
CA TRP A 102 -8.23 3.23 -3.11
C TRP A 102 -7.60 4.63 -3.01
N HIS A 103 -8.34 5.57 -2.50
CA HIS A 103 -7.99 6.97 -2.23
C HIS A 103 -7.58 7.81 -3.46
N LEU A 104 -8.02 7.44 -4.65
CA LEU A 104 -7.78 8.19 -5.89
C LEU A 104 -9.06 8.72 -6.56
N GLY A 105 -10.08 8.97 -5.74
CA GLY A 105 -11.40 9.47 -6.14
C GLY A 105 -12.51 8.50 -5.77
N HIS A 106 -13.58 9.06 -5.16
CA HIS A 106 -14.70 8.27 -4.62
C HIS A 106 -15.94 8.25 -5.52
N GLN A 107 -16.00 9.13 -6.52
CA GLN A 107 -17.09 9.12 -7.49
C GLN A 107 -16.97 7.90 -8.41
N LYS A 108 -18.10 7.35 -8.83
CA LYS A 108 -18.16 6.10 -9.63
C LYS A 108 -17.17 6.07 -10.81
N LYS A 109 -17.00 7.20 -11.50
CA LYS A 109 -16.06 7.34 -12.63
C LYS A 109 -14.58 7.21 -12.26
N PHE A 110 -14.23 7.40 -10.98
CA PHE A 110 -12.85 7.32 -10.48
C PHE A 110 -12.57 6.03 -9.69
N LEU A 111 -13.54 5.11 -9.59
CA LEU A 111 -13.33 3.85 -8.87
C LEU A 111 -12.37 2.92 -9.63
N PRO A 112 -11.69 2.01 -8.92
CA PRO A 112 -10.65 1.15 -9.48
C PRO A 112 -11.02 0.41 -10.78
N ASN A 113 -12.29 -0.01 -10.90
CA ASN A 113 -12.76 -0.73 -12.09
C ASN A 113 -12.71 0.12 -13.38
N ASN A 114 -12.66 1.46 -13.27
CA ASN A 114 -12.42 2.35 -14.41
C ASN A 114 -10.92 2.62 -14.66
N HIS A 115 -10.04 2.07 -13.82
CA HIS A 115 -8.59 2.21 -13.90
C HIS A 115 -7.89 0.84 -13.97
N GLY A 116 -8.48 -0.08 -14.73
CA GLY A 116 -7.89 -1.36 -15.10
C GLY A 116 -8.13 -2.54 -14.16
N PHE A 117 -8.75 -2.35 -12.99
CA PHE A 117 -9.04 -3.46 -12.08
C PHE A 117 -10.33 -4.18 -12.47
N ASP A 118 -10.28 -5.53 -12.56
CA ASP A 118 -11.45 -6.37 -12.82
C ASP A 118 -12.33 -6.50 -11.58
N THR A 119 -11.70 -6.59 -10.40
CA THR A 119 -12.38 -6.77 -9.11
C THR A 119 -11.86 -5.77 -8.10
N TYR A 120 -12.78 -5.13 -7.37
CA TYR A 120 -12.50 -4.23 -6.26
C TYR A 120 -13.34 -4.57 -5.04
N LEU A 121 -12.70 -4.67 -3.87
CA LEU A 121 -13.38 -4.59 -2.57
C LEU A 121 -12.57 -3.69 -1.64
N GLY A 122 -13.16 -2.58 -1.17
CA GLY A 122 -12.42 -1.69 -0.29
C GLY A 122 -13.12 -0.39 0.05
N ILE A 123 -12.36 0.53 0.65
CA ILE A 123 -12.80 1.87 1.00
C ILE A 123 -12.29 2.89 -0.03
N PRO A 124 -13.12 3.85 -0.49
CA PRO A 124 -12.76 4.74 -1.59
C PRO A 124 -11.88 5.93 -1.16
N TYR A 125 -11.72 6.17 0.14
CA TYR A 125 -10.88 7.20 0.74
C TYR A 125 -10.36 6.72 2.11
N SER A 126 -9.70 7.59 2.88
CA SER A 126 -9.08 7.19 4.15
C SER A 126 -10.11 6.77 5.21
N ASN A 127 -9.73 5.79 6.03
CA ASN A 127 -10.57 5.23 7.09
C ASN A 127 -10.95 6.22 8.21
N ASP A 128 -10.22 7.33 8.35
CA ASP A 128 -10.54 8.42 9.29
C ASP A 128 -11.52 9.47 8.73
N MET A 129 -11.85 9.38 7.44
CA MET A 129 -12.73 10.34 6.75
C MET A 129 -14.21 9.95 6.90
N TRP A 130 -14.68 9.91 8.14
CA TRP A 130 -16.02 9.54 8.58
C TRP A 130 -16.48 10.42 9.76
N PRO A 131 -17.76 10.45 10.15
CA PRO A 131 -18.26 11.33 11.21
C PRO A 131 -17.98 10.77 12.63
N VAL A 132 -16.78 10.22 12.86
CA VAL A 132 -16.37 9.60 14.10
C VAL A 132 -14.96 10.12 14.45
N ASP A 133 -14.68 10.33 15.73
CA ASP A 133 -13.34 10.73 16.19
C ASP A 133 -12.34 9.54 16.15
N PHE A 134 -11.11 9.79 16.57
CA PHE A 134 -10.07 8.75 16.57
C PHE A 134 -10.21 7.72 17.71
N ASP A 135 -11.07 7.99 18.69
CA ASP A 135 -11.40 7.10 19.80
C ASP A 135 -12.69 6.29 19.54
N GLY A 136 -13.32 6.49 18.39
CA GLY A 136 -14.51 5.76 17.96
C GLY A 136 -15.85 6.42 18.39
N ASN A 137 -15.83 7.66 18.88
CA ASN A 137 -17.04 8.36 19.31
C ASN A 137 -17.62 9.17 18.14
N GLN A 138 -18.95 9.23 18.06
CA GLN A 138 -19.64 10.10 17.11
C GLN A 138 -19.31 11.57 17.37
N ILE A 139 -18.98 12.31 16.33
CA ILE A 139 -18.69 13.75 16.44
C ILE A 139 -19.97 14.51 16.78
N SER A 140 -20.05 14.99 18.03
CA SER A 140 -21.21 15.73 18.56
C SER A 140 -21.01 17.24 18.59
N ASP A 141 -19.77 17.69 18.72
CA ASP A 141 -19.46 19.10 18.87
C ASP A 141 -19.16 19.79 17.52
N THR A 142 -19.17 21.14 17.55
CA THR A 142 -18.91 21.96 16.37
C THR A 142 -17.43 22.26 16.15
N SER A 143 -16.54 21.88 17.07
CA SER A 143 -15.09 22.12 16.98
C SER A 143 -14.46 21.38 15.81
N ASN A 144 -15.01 20.22 15.45
CA ASN A 144 -14.58 19.41 14.29
C ASN A 144 -15.68 19.33 13.22
N TRP A 145 -16.16 20.50 12.79
CA TRP A 145 -17.25 20.61 11.81
C TRP A 145 -16.98 19.86 10.51
N LYS A 146 -15.71 19.76 10.06
CA LYS A 146 -15.33 19.03 8.84
C LYS A 146 -15.66 17.54 8.97
N LYS A 147 -15.21 16.88 10.04
CA LYS A 147 -15.53 15.47 10.27
C LYS A 147 -17.02 15.21 10.40
N LYS A 148 -17.76 16.13 11.06
CA LYS A 148 -19.22 16.02 11.21
C LYS A 148 -19.95 16.02 9.85
N THR A 149 -19.39 16.65 8.83
CA THR A 149 -19.98 16.72 7.47
C THR A 149 -19.57 15.56 6.58
N TYR A 150 -18.65 14.69 7.01
CA TYR A 150 -18.26 13.52 6.23
C TYR A 150 -19.40 12.48 6.19
N PRO A 151 -19.56 11.76 5.06
CA PRO A 151 -20.47 10.63 5.00
C PRO A 151 -19.98 9.48 5.89
N GLN A 152 -20.88 8.52 6.18
CA GLN A 152 -20.43 7.23 6.72
C GLN A 152 -19.45 6.57 5.75
N LEU A 153 -18.42 5.92 6.30
CA LEU A 153 -17.38 5.26 5.49
C LEU A 153 -18.00 4.05 4.75
N PRO A 154 -18.04 4.06 3.40
CA PRO A 154 -18.59 2.94 2.67
C PRO A 154 -17.53 1.85 2.46
N LEU A 155 -17.94 0.59 2.56
CA LEU A 155 -17.26 -0.53 1.92
C LEU A 155 -17.91 -0.73 0.55
N ILE A 156 -17.08 -0.68 -0.49
CA ILE A 156 -17.52 -0.78 -1.88
C ILE A 156 -17.00 -2.10 -2.46
N GLN A 157 -17.88 -2.82 -3.15
CA GLN A 157 -17.51 -3.92 -4.03
C GLN A 157 -17.81 -3.49 -5.47
N ASP A 158 -16.76 -3.44 -6.29
CA ASP A 158 -16.78 -2.93 -7.65
C ASP A 158 -17.38 -1.51 -7.72
N PHE A 159 -18.63 -1.35 -8.09
CA PHE A 159 -19.31 -0.06 -8.18
C PHE A 159 -20.38 0.16 -7.12
N GLU A 160 -20.60 -0.83 -6.26
CA GLU A 160 -21.75 -0.83 -5.35
C GLU A 160 -21.31 -0.80 -3.88
N LYS A 161 -22.01 0.03 -3.08
CA LYS A 161 -21.82 0.05 -1.63
C LYS A 161 -22.44 -1.21 -1.03
N VAL A 162 -21.62 -2.10 -0.45
CA VAL A 162 -22.08 -3.36 0.16
C VAL A 162 -22.24 -3.27 1.68
N LYS A 163 -21.54 -2.33 2.33
CA LYS A 163 -21.64 -2.12 3.79
C LYS A 163 -21.33 -0.67 4.12
N GLU A 164 -21.81 -0.17 5.26
CA GLU A 164 -21.32 1.04 5.93
C GLU A 164 -20.47 0.65 7.13
N ILE A 165 -19.28 1.22 7.22
CA ILE A 165 -18.37 1.10 8.36
C ILE A 165 -18.77 2.22 9.34
N LYS A 166 -19.27 1.85 10.53
CA LYS A 166 -19.85 2.79 11.50
C LYS A 166 -19.09 2.85 12.83
N THR A 167 -18.31 1.82 13.13
CA THR A 167 -17.61 1.66 14.39
C THR A 167 -16.16 1.21 14.16
N LEU A 168 -15.32 1.33 15.20
CA LEU A 168 -13.97 0.77 15.16
C LEU A 168 -14.00 -0.77 15.05
N GLU A 169 -15.04 -1.43 15.60
CA GLU A 169 -15.25 -2.86 15.42
C GLU A 169 -15.50 -3.21 13.96
N ASP A 170 -16.28 -2.40 13.22
CA ASP A 170 -16.41 -2.57 11.77
C ASP A 170 -15.07 -2.37 11.02
N GLN A 171 -14.18 -1.51 11.51
CA GLN A 171 -12.85 -1.32 10.93
C GLN A 171 -11.89 -2.46 11.27
N SER A 172 -12.03 -3.09 12.44
CA SER A 172 -11.11 -4.12 12.93
C SER A 172 -11.05 -5.37 12.05
N ILE A 173 -12.11 -5.63 11.28
CA ILE A 173 -12.16 -6.79 10.37
C ILE A 173 -11.56 -6.51 8.99
N LEU A 174 -11.23 -5.25 8.65
CA LEU A 174 -10.85 -4.88 7.28
C LEU A 174 -9.54 -5.55 6.85
N THR A 175 -8.53 -5.59 7.71
CA THR A 175 -7.24 -6.25 7.39
C THR A 175 -7.44 -7.73 7.08
N THR A 176 -8.20 -8.43 7.92
CA THR A 176 -8.55 -9.85 7.69
C THR A 176 -9.35 -10.01 6.39
N LEU A 177 -10.40 -9.20 6.18
CA LEU A 177 -11.26 -9.26 4.99
C LEU A 177 -10.46 -9.07 3.69
N TYR A 178 -9.60 -8.05 3.64
CA TYR A 178 -8.76 -7.79 2.47
C TYR A 178 -7.76 -8.93 2.20
N THR A 179 -7.21 -9.52 3.26
CA THR A 179 -6.32 -10.68 3.17
C THR A 179 -7.03 -11.91 2.60
N GLU A 180 -8.20 -12.25 3.15
CA GLU A 180 -9.00 -13.39 2.70
C GLU A 180 -9.41 -13.25 1.24
N LYS A 181 -9.86 -12.05 0.83
CA LYS A 181 -10.22 -11.77 -0.58
C LYS A 181 -9.02 -11.80 -1.51
N SER A 182 -7.86 -11.41 -1.04
CA SER A 182 -6.61 -11.52 -1.80
C SER A 182 -6.20 -12.98 -2.01
N VAL A 183 -6.30 -13.81 -0.97
CA VAL A 183 -6.04 -15.26 -1.05
C VAL A 183 -7.04 -15.95 -1.99
N GLU A 184 -8.33 -15.61 -1.90
CA GLU A 184 -9.37 -16.09 -2.82
C GLU A 184 -9.02 -15.74 -4.26
N PHE A 185 -8.69 -14.49 -4.54
CA PHE A 185 -8.29 -14.01 -5.87
C PHE A 185 -7.05 -14.73 -6.44
N ILE A 186 -6.01 -14.98 -5.61
CA ILE A 186 -4.84 -15.75 -6.02
C ILE A 186 -5.24 -17.16 -6.44
N ASN A 187 -6.05 -17.84 -5.62
CA ASN A 187 -6.48 -19.21 -5.87
C ASN A 187 -7.34 -19.35 -7.13
N GLU A 188 -8.23 -18.38 -7.39
CA GLU A 188 -9.09 -18.33 -8.58
C GLU A 188 -8.29 -18.05 -9.87
N ASN A 189 -7.16 -17.37 -9.76
CA ASN A 189 -6.36 -16.94 -10.92
C ASN A 189 -5.01 -17.66 -11.07
N LYS A 190 -4.77 -18.73 -10.30
CA LYS A 190 -3.47 -19.46 -10.28
C LYS A 190 -3.00 -19.98 -11.62
N ASP A 191 -3.93 -20.24 -12.55
CA ASP A 191 -3.66 -20.82 -13.87
C ASP A 191 -3.48 -19.79 -14.99
N ARG A 192 -3.50 -18.49 -14.64
CA ARG A 192 -3.26 -17.35 -15.58
C ARG A 192 -2.49 -16.23 -14.89
N PRO A 193 -1.83 -15.33 -15.63
CA PRO A 193 -1.14 -14.22 -15.00
C PRO A 193 -2.12 -13.30 -14.27
N PHE A 194 -1.71 -12.80 -13.10
CA PHE A 194 -2.52 -11.87 -12.31
C PHE A 194 -1.68 -10.73 -11.70
N PHE A 195 -2.35 -9.63 -11.45
CA PHE A 195 -1.90 -8.50 -10.66
C PHE A 195 -2.83 -8.32 -9.46
N LEU A 196 -2.27 -8.49 -8.27
CA LEU A 196 -2.93 -8.21 -7.01
C LEU A 196 -2.35 -6.94 -6.40
N TYR A 197 -3.20 -5.94 -6.18
CA TYR A 197 -2.89 -4.76 -5.37
C TYR A 197 -3.63 -4.87 -4.04
N LEU A 198 -2.90 -5.03 -2.94
CA LEU A 198 -3.42 -5.13 -1.57
C LEU A 198 -3.04 -3.86 -0.79
N PRO A 199 -3.75 -2.73 -1.00
CA PRO A 199 -3.50 -1.49 -0.26
C PRO A 199 -4.28 -1.51 1.06
N HIS A 200 -3.65 -2.01 2.11
CA HIS A 200 -4.24 -1.97 3.44
C HIS A 200 -4.61 -0.54 3.86
N SER A 201 -5.67 -0.37 4.63
CA SER A 201 -6.04 0.92 5.25
C SER A 201 -5.33 1.15 6.58
N MET A 202 -4.58 0.16 7.06
CA MET A 202 -3.81 0.17 8.28
C MET A 202 -2.31 0.22 7.96
N PRO A 203 -1.48 0.74 8.87
CA PRO A 203 -1.76 1.21 10.25
C PRO A 203 -2.22 2.68 10.35
N HIS A 204 -2.88 3.26 9.35
CA HIS A 204 -3.44 4.62 9.45
C HIS A 204 -4.51 4.72 10.56
N VAL A 205 -4.47 5.79 11.32
CA VAL A 205 -5.46 6.09 12.37
C VAL A 205 -6.85 6.41 11.80
N PRO A 206 -7.94 6.08 12.54
CA PRO A 206 -7.97 5.34 13.79
C PRO A 206 -7.55 3.89 13.57
N ILE A 207 -6.64 3.40 14.40
CA ILE A 207 -6.19 2.02 14.29
C ILE A 207 -7.21 1.06 14.92
N ALA A 208 -7.42 -0.06 14.24
CA ALA A 208 -8.31 -1.12 14.70
C ALA A 208 -7.69 -2.48 14.31
N VAL A 209 -7.83 -3.45 15.19
CA VAL A 209 -7.24 -4.78 15.06
C VAL A 209 -8.30 -5.85 15.35
N SER A 210 -8.24 -6.98 14.66
CA SER A 210 -9.16 -8.09 14.92
C SER A 210 -8.90 -8.75 16.29
N ASP A 211 -9.94 -9.35 16.86
CA ASP A 211 -9.86 -10.07 18.16
C ASP A 211 -8.77 -11.13 18.19
N LYS A 212 -8.43 -11.69 17.02
CA LYS A 212 -7.35 -12.68 16.87
C LYS A 212 -5.99 -12.13 17.33
N PHE A 213 -5.75 -10.84 17.16
CA PHE A 213 -4.46 -10.21 17.45
C PHE A 213 -4.51 -9.25 18.65
N LEU A 214 -5.69 -8.86 19.10
CA LEU A 214 -5.86 -7.93 20.23
C LEU A 214 -5.15 -8.45 21.50
N GLY A 215 -4.29 -7.61 22.10
CA GLY A 215 -3.52 -7.91 23.31
C GLY A 215 -2.37 -8.91 23.11
N LYS A 216 -1.90 -9.15 21.90
CA LYS A 216 -0.83 -10.14 21.60
C LYS A 216 0.58 -9.53 21.70
N SER A 217 0.74 -8.25 21.46
CA SER A 217 2.04 -7.57 21.50
C SER A 217 2.33 -6.95 22.87
N LYS A 218 3.57 -6.49 23.05
CA LYS A 218 3.97 -5.65 24.19
C LYS A 218 3.96 -4.15 23.84
N GLN A 219 3.55 -3.79 22.60
CA GLN A 219 3.48 -2.41 22.09
C GLN A 219 2.03 -1.87 22.10
N GLY A 220 1.09 -2.56 22.74
CA GLY A 220 -0.33 -2.19 22.74
C GLY A 220 -0.96 -2.33 21.35
N LEU A 221 -2.02 -1.56 21.10
CA LEU A 221 -2.85 -1.72 19.89
C LEU A 221 -2.05 -1.60 18.58
N TYR A 222 -1.04 -0.72 18.52
CA TYR A 222 -0.20 -0.59 17.32
C TYR A 222 0.61 -1.84 17.03
N GLY A 223 1.24 -2.42 18.05
CA GLY A 223 2.00 -3.66 17.88
C GLY A 223 1.12 -4.87 17.56
N ASP A 224 -0.09 -4.94 18.16
CA ASP A 224 -1.08 -5.97 17.83
C ASP A 224 -1.47 -5.89 16.34
N LEU A 225 -1.71 -4.68 15.86
CA LEU A 225 -2.02 -4.40 14.46
C LEU A 225 -0.86 -4.77 13.52
N MET A 226 0.37 -4.46 13.90
CA MET A 226 1.55 -4.86 13.11
C MET A 226 1.72 -6.37 13.03
N MET A 227 1.34 -7.12 14.08
CA MET A 227 1.31 -8.58 14.03
C MET A 227 0.20 -9.10 13.10
N GLU A 228 -0.95 -8.42 13.01
CA GLU A 228 -2.02 -8.76 12.06
C GLU A 228 -1.59 -8.46 10.60
N ILE A 229 -0.92 -7.34 10.36
CA ILE A 229 -0.35 -7.00 9.06
C ILE A 229 0.68 -8.05 8.63
N ASP A 230 1.60 -8.42 9.51
CA ASP A 230 2.58 -9.45 9.23
C ASP A 230 1.94 -10.82 8.94
N TRP A 231 0.88 -11.19 9.67
CA TRP A 231 0.07 -12.37 9.37
C TRP A 231 -0.55 -12.28 7.96
N SER A 232 -1.08 -11.12 7.57
CA SER A 232 -1.62 -10.90 6.22
C SER A 232 -0.56 -11.16 5.14
N VAL A 233 0.65 -10.62 5.32
CA VAL A 233 1.79 -10.89 4.42
C VAL A 233 2.07 -12.39 4.34
N GLY A 234 2.06 -13.07 5.50
CA GLY A 234 2.26 -14.52 5.58
C GLY A 234 1.20 -15.34 4.83
N GLU A 235 -0.08 -14.97 4.91
CA GLU A 235 -1.14 -15.67 4.18
C GLU A 235 -1.01 -15.48 2.65
N ILE A 236 -0.58 -14.30 2.20
CA ILE A 236 -0.31 -14.07 0.77
C ILE A 236 0.86 -14.93 0.29
N ILE A 237 1.99 -14.93 1.00
CA ILE A 237 3.16 -15.75 0.66
C ILE A 237 2.76 -17.24 0.62
N LYS A 238 2.09 -17.72 1.66
CA LYS A 238 1.62 -19.10 1.75
C LYS A 238 0.68 -19.48 0.60
N SER A 239 -0.21 -18.60 0.16
CA SER A 239 -1.08 -18.85 -0.99
C SER A 239 -0.26 -18.99 -2.28
N ILE A 240 0.74 -18.13 -2.50
CA ILE A 240 1.65 -18.20 -3.64
C ILE A 240 2.44 -19.52 -3.63
N GLU A 241 3.02 -19.89 -2.49
CA GLU A 241 3.79 -21.14 -2.33
C GLU A 241 2.93 -22.38 -2.53
N SER A 242 1.74 -22.42 -1.93
CA SER A 242 0.82 -23.57 -2.01
C SER A 242 0.31 -23.83 -3.42
N ASN A 243 0.31 -22.81 -4.27
CA ASN A 243 -0.05 -22.91 -5.69
C ASN A 243 1.17 -23.11 -6.61
N ASN A 244 2.39 -23.28 -6.07
CA ASN A 244 3.66 -23.42 -6.82
C ASN A 244 3.95 -22.20 -7.75
N LEU A 245 3.64 -20.99 -7.29
CA LEU A 245 3.79 -19.76 -8.06
C LEU A 245 5.02 -18.93 -7.68
N SER A 246 5.84 -19.34 -6.72
CA SER A 246 6.95 -18.55 -6.14
C SER A 246 7.98 -18.11 -7.19
N GLU A 247 8.35 -19.00 -8.13
CA GLU A 247 9.31 -18.68 -9.20
C GLU A 247 8.73 -17.74 -10.27
N ASN A 248 7.40 -17.56 -10.29
CA ASN A 248 6.70 -16.76 -11.28
C ASN A 248 5.92 -15.59 -10.67
N THR A 249 6.32 -15.15 -9.47
CA THR A 249 5.63 -14.07 -8.77
C THR A 249 6.61 -13.09 -8.13
N LEU A 250 6.54 -11.81 -8.56
CA LEU A 250 7.18 -10.70 -7.86
C LEU A 250 6.24 -10.19 -6.76
N ILE A 251 6.70 -10.24 -5.51
CA ILE A 251 5.98 -9.70 -4.35
C ILE A 251 6.72 -8.45 -3.86
N ILE A 252 6.01 -7.35 -3.75
CA ILE A 252 6.51 -6.05 -3.28
C ILE A 252 5.74 -5.68 -2.01
N PHE A 253 6.44 -5.44 -0.91
CA PHE A 253 5.90 -4.87 0.32
C PHE A 253 6.49 -3.48 0.52
N THR A 254 5.66 -2.45 0.69
CA THR A 254 6.09 -1.06 0.96
C THR A 254 4.96 -0.21 1.54
N SER A 255 5.18 1.08 1.77
CA SER A 255 4.22 2.03 2.34
C SER A 255 4.01 3.25 1.44
N ASP A 256 2.87 3.92 1.62
CA ASP A 256 2.55 5.15 0.90
C ASP A 256 3.29 6.38 1.45
N ASN A 257 3.59 6.42 2.72
CA ASN A 257 4.38 7.45 3.39
C ASN A 257 4.80 6.97 4.79
N GLY A 258 5.63 7.76 5.46
CA GLY A 258 6.00 7.53 6.84
C GLY A 258 4.87 7.77 7.84
N PRO A 259 5.09 7.51 9.14
CA PRO A 259 4.05 7.47 10.16
C PRO A 259 3.52 8.87 10.49
N TRP A 260 2.25 8.94 10.90
CA TRP A 260 1.62 10.18 11.35
C TRP A 260 1.87 10.41 12.84
N LEU A 261 3.01 11.02 13.18
CA LEU A 261 3.55 11.13 14.53
C LEU A 261 2.65 11.83 15.56
N ASN A 262 1.66 12.62 15.10
CA ASN A 262 0.74 13.37 15.99
C ASN A 262 -0.13 12.46 16.87
N PHE A 263 -0.20 11.15 16.56
CA PHE A 263 -1.05 10.20 17.28
C PHE A 263 -0.32 9.36 18.35
N GLY A 264 0.92 9.72 18.67
CA GLY A 264 1.65 9.11 19.78
C GLY A 264 1.71 7.58 19.70
N ASN A 265 1.12 6.88 20.66
CA ASN A 265 1.14 5.41 20.70
C ASN A 265 0.33 4.71 19.58
N HIS A 266 -0.46 5.46 18.84
CA HIS A 266 -1.18 4.97 17.64
C HIS A 266 -0.44 5.30 16.34
N ALA A 267 0.72 5.93 16.42
CA ALA A 267 1.60 6.19 15.29
C ALA A 267 2.74 5.17 15.24
N GLY A 268 3.25 4.94 14.02
CA GLY A 268 4.44 4.14 13.80
C GLY A 268 5.74 4.84 14.19
N SER A 269 6.84 4.16 13.93
CA SER A 269 8.21 4.59 14.21
C SER A 269 8.94 4.98 12.92
N THR A 270 9.60 6.14 12.94
CA THR A 270 10.49 6.54 11.83
C THR A 270 11.84 5.84 11.85
N GLY A 271 12.15 5.00 12.86
CA GLY A 271 13.46 4.37 12.99
C GLY A 271 14.62 5.36 13.22
N GLY A 272 14.32 6.54 13.81
CA GLY A 272 15.29 7.61 14.05
C GLY A 272 15.43 8.61 12.91
N LEU A 273 14.68 8.46 11.81
CA LEU A 273 14.60 9.47 10.75
C LEU A 273 13.82 10.69 11.24
N ARG A 274 14.16 11.86 10.69
CA ARG A 274 13.55 13.13 11.09
C ARG A 274 12.11 13.25 10.57
N GLU A 275 11.19 13.73 11.44
CA GLU A 275 9.79 14.03 11.15
C GLU A 275 9.01 12.80 10.64
N GLY A 276 7.83 12.99 10.03
CA GLY A 276 6.95 11.94 9.56
C GLY A 276 6.02 12.44 8.46
N LYS A 277 4.86 11.79 8.31
CA LYS A 277 3.82 12.09 7.31
C LYS A 277 3.60 13.59 7.12
N GLY A 278 3.46 14.02 5.84
CA GLY A 278 3.19 15.39 5.48
C GLY A 278 4.43 16.29 5.44
N THR A 279 5.62 15.76 5.65
CA THR A 279 6.88 16.50 5.60
C THR A 279 7.80 15.98 4.51
N SER A 280 8.69 16.84 4.02
CA SER A 280 9.74 16.48 3.04
C SER A 280 11.00 15.90 3.68
N PHE A 281 11.00 15.66 5.00
CA PHE A 281 12.11 15.01 5.70
C PHE A 281 12.06 13.49 5.51
N GLU A 282 13.19 12.84 5.78
CA GLU A 282 13.38 11.39 5.62
C GLU A 282 12.27 10.55 6.25
N GLY A 283 11.85 10.88 7.48
CA GLY A 283 10.78 10.15 8.16
C GLY A 283 9.40 10.26 7.53
N GLY A 284 9.19 11.26 6.64
CA GLY A 284 7.94 11.41 5.90
C GLY A 284 7.91 10.61 4.60
N GLN A 285 9.05 10.50 3.92
CA GLN A 285 9.10 9.97 2.55
C GLN A 285 9.84 8.63 2.43
N ARG A 286 10.82 8.34 3.29
CA ARG A 286 11.56 7.10 3.28
C ARG A 286 10.74 6.00 3.94
N VAL A 287 10.44 4.94 3.20
CA VAL A 287 9.52 3.88 3.60
C VAL A 287 10.19 2.52 3.62
N PRO A 288 9.77 1.60 4.52
CA PRO A 288 10.30 0.25 4.51
C PRO A 288 9.85 -0.46 3.25
N THR A 289 10.80 -1.09 2.54
CA THR A 289 10.49 -1.78 1.28
C THR A 289 11.25 -3.09 1.20
N VAL A 290 10.52 -4.13 0.86
CA VAL A 290 11.06 -5.47 0.62
C VAL A 290 10.49 -6.01 -0.68
N MET A 291 11.34 -6.59 -1.53
CA MET A 291 10.90 -7.25 -2.76
C MET A 291 11.42 -8.68 -2.79
N MET A 292 10.55 -9.62 -3.15
CA MET A 292 10.87 -11.05 -3.21
C MET A 292 10.39 -11.64 -4.54
N TRP A 293 11.27 -12.40 -5.20
CA TRP A 293 10.96 -13.18 -6.39
C TRP A 293 11.93 -14.34 -6.49
N SER A 294 11.47 -15.53 -6.14
CA SER A 294 12.30 -16.74 -6.10
C SER A 294 12.97 -17.00 -7.46
N GLY A 295 14.27 -17.29 -7.43
CA GLY A 295 15.07 -17.54 -8.63
C GLY A 295 15.45 -16.30 -9.47
N VAL A 296 14.95 -15.10 -9.14
CA VAL A 296 15.23 -13.85 -9.86
C VAL A 296 15.93 -12.85 -8.97
N ILE A 297 15.39 -12.57 -7.78
CA ILE A 297 16.00 -11.67 -6.79
C ILE A 297 16.93 -12.51 -5.91
N PRO A 298 18.22 -12.14 -5.76
CA PRO A 298 19.13 -12.85 -4.86
C PRO A 298 18.67 -12.76 -3.41
N GLU A 299 18.69 -13.88 -2.70
CA GLU A 299 18.27 -14.00 -1.31
C GLU A 299 19.16 -13.17 -0.36
N GLY A 300 18.53 -12.55 0.65
CA GLY A 300 19.20 -11.84 1.74
C GLY A 300 20.01 -10.61 1.33
N LYS A 301 19.70 -10.03 0.16
CA LYS A 301 20.39 -8.83 -0.34
C LYS A 301 19.84 -7.55 0.27
N ILE A 302 20.74 -6.57 0.41
CA ILE A 302 20.39 -5.20 0.79
C ILE A 302 20.72 -4.29 -0.37
N ALA A 303 19.72 -3.55 -0.85
CA ALA A 303 19.86 -2.50 -1.87
C ALA A 303 19.93 -1.13 -1.20
N ASN A 304 20.99 -0.39 -1.47
CA ASN A 304 21.20 0.96 -0.95
C ASN A 304 21.00 2.04 -2.03
N GLN A 305 20.66 1.64 -3.25
CA GLN A 305 20.44 2.53 -4.38
C GLN A 305 19.18 3.36 -4.18
N LEU A 306 19.24 4.63 -4.60
CA LEU A 306 18.10 5.55 -4.54
C LEU A 306 16.96 5.06 -5.46
N SER A 307 15.91 4.58 -4.86
CA SER A 307 14.73 4.03 -5.53
C SER A 307 13.44 4.61 -4.98
N SER A 308 12.35 4.49 -5.72
CA SER A 308 11.08 5.10 -5.35
C SER A 308 9.87 4.28 -5.80
N THR A 309 8.73 4.56 -5.18
CA THR A 309 7.45 3.96 -5.57
C THR A 309 7.08 4.22 -7.04
N ILE A 310 7.49 5.36 -7.63
CA ILE A 310 7.27 5.64 -9.07
C ILE A 310 8.07 4.71 -10.00
N ASP A 311 9.09 4.02 -9.50
CA ASP A 311 9.92 3.09 -10.28
C ASP A 311 9.24 1.74 -10.50
N ILE A 312 8.18 1.46 -9.75
CA ILE A 312 7.48 0.18 -9.78
C ILE A 312 6.81 -0.03 -11.15
N LEU A 313 6.08 0.95 -11.67
CA LEU A 313 5.41 0.82 -12.99
C LEU A 313 6.41 0.52 -14.12
N PRO A 314 7.48 1.29 -14.38
CA PRO A 314 8.41 0.97 -15.46
C PRO A 314 9.18 -0.34 -15.23
N THR A 315 9.41 -0.75 -13.98
CA THR A 315 10.02 -2.04 -13.67
C THR A 315 9.07 -3.20 -14.00
N ILE A 316 7.79 -3.09 -13.62
CA ILE A 316 6.77 -4.08 -13.98
C ILE A 316 6.60 -4.15 -15.50
N ALA A 317 6.56 -3.00 -16.19
CA ALA A 317 6.50 -2.95 -17.66
C ALA A 317 7.66 -3.72 -18.29
N HIS A 318 8.88 -3.54 -17.77
CA HIS A 318 10.06 -4.25 -18.27
C HIS A 318 9.94 -5.77 -18.11
N VAL A 319 9.56 -6.27 -16.93
CA VAL A 319 9.53 -7.71 -16.63
C VAL A 319 8.33 -8.44 -17.27
N THR A 320 7.26 -7.71 -17.60
CA THR A 320 6.05 -8.28 -18.21
C THR A 320 5.93 -8.02 -19.71
N GLY A 321 6.81 -7.17 -20.27
CA GLY A 321 6.69 -6.65 -21.62
C GLY A 321 5.47 -5.75 -21.83
N GLY A 322 5.01 -5.10 -20.75
CA GLY A 322 3.94 -4.10 -20.78
C GLY A 322 4.35 -2.84 -21.54
N LYS A 323 3.41 -2.18 -22.20
CA LYS A 323 3.67 -0.92 -22.90
C LYS A 323 3.53 0.25 -21.92
N LEU A 324 4.58 1.04 -21.77
CA LEU A 324 4.53 2.28 -21.00
C LEU A 324 3.62 3.32 -21.64
N PRO A 325 3.03 4.25 -20.88
CA PRO A 325 2.29 5.38 -21.41
C PRO A 325 3.11 6.17 -22.45
N GLU A 326 2.43 6.81 -23.41
CA GLU A 326 3.09 7.68 -24.40
C GLU A 326 3.53 9.02 -23.82
N HIS A 327 2.83 9.48 -22.78
CA HIS A 327 3.25 10.67 -22.04
C HIS A 327 4.45 10.36 -21.12
N LYS A 328 5.13 11.41 -20.72
CA LYS A 328 6.31 11.30 -19.85
C LYS A 328 5.92 10.76 -18.47
N ILE A 329 6.54 9.66 -18.05
CA ILE A 329 6.61 9.22 -16.67
C ILE A 329 7.94 9.65 -16.04
N ASP A 330 8.02 9.65 -14.70
CA ASP A 330 9.21 10.08 -13.95
C ASP A 330 9.98 8.91 -13.34
N GLY A 331 9.32 7.75 -13.20
CA GLY A 331 9.93 6.52 -12.72
C GLY A 331 10.95 5.95 -13.69
N VAL A 332 11.90 5.20 -13.16
CA VAL A 332 12.92 4.47 -13.92
C VAL A 332 12.84 2.97 -13.63
N ASN A 333 13.27 2.15 -14.58
CA ASN A 333 13.34 0.71 -14.38
C ASN A 333 14.50 0.36 -13.43
N ILE A 334 14.18 -0.31 -12.31
CA ILE A 334 15.14 -0.76 -11.30
C ILE A 334 15.40 -2.27 -11.35
N PHE A 335 15.03 -2.96 -12.42
CA PHE A 335 15.17 -4.42 -12.53
C PHE A 335 16.64 -4.90 -12.37
N ASP A 336 17.61 -4.10 -12.81
CA ASP A 336 19.02 -4.44 -12.61
C ASP A 336 19.40 -4.46 -11.12
N ILE A 337 18.86 -3.56 -10.30
CA ILE A 337 19.02 -3.61 -8.84
C ILE A 337 18.42 -4.92 -8.31
N LEU A 338 17.21 -5.28 -8.76
CA LEU A 338 16.56 -6.54 -8.35
C LEU A 338 17.40 -7.78 -8.69
N LYS A 339 18.22 -7.72 -9.73
CA LYS A 339 19.22 -8.77 -10.05
C LYS A 339 20.51 -8.69 -9.23
N GLY A 340 20.61 -7.73 -8.31
CA GLY A 340 21.75 -7.57 -7.41
C GLY A 340 22.89 -6.72 -7.97
N THR A 341 22.67 -5.88 -8.99
CA THR A 341 23.67 -4.92 -9.44
C THR A 341 23.74 -3.71 -8.49
N GLU A 342 24.92 -3.10 -8.38
CA GLU A 342 25.15 -1.92 -7.53
C GLU A 342 25.04 -0.59 -8.29
N LYS A 343 24.57 -0.61 -9.54
CA LYS A 343 24.45 0.59 -10.35
C LYS A 343 23.30 1.47 -9.87
N GLU A 344 23.54 2.75 -9.64
CA GLU A 344 22.51 3.73 -9.34
C GLU A 344 21.57 3.93 -10.55
N PRO A 345 20.25 3.83 -10.35
CA PRO A 345 19.27 3.99 -11.42
C PRO A 345 19.02 5.46 -11.75
N ARG A 346 19.34 6.35 -10.81
CA ARG A 346 19.16 7.80 -10.91
C ARG A 346 20.15 8.56 -10.03
N ASP A 347 20.43 9.79 -10.36
CA ASP A 347 21.29 10.68 -9.57
C ASP A 347 20.52 11.47 -8.52
N HIS A 348 19.19 11.65 -8.70
CA HIS A 348 18.36 12.47 -7.84
C HIS A 348 16.89 12.04 -7.87
N PHE A 349 16.19 12.38 -6.81
CA PHE A 349 14.75 12.21 -6.63
C PHE A 349 14.19 13.52 -6.05
N TYR A 350 13.05 14.02 -6.56
CA TYR A 350 12.47 15.32 -6.21
C TYR A 350 11.30 15.21 -5.24
#